data_02863132d4ab413da55ff5f07e66e7ea
#
_entry.id   02863132d4ab413da55ff5f07e66e7ea
#
_cell.length_a   1.000
_cell.length_b   1.000
_cell.length_c   1.000
_cell.angle_alpha   90.00
_cell.angle_beta   90.00
_cell.angle_gamma   90.00
#
_symmetry.space_group_name_H-M   'P 1'
#
loop_
_entity.id
_entity.type
_entity.pdbx_description
1 polymer ?
#
loop_
_entity_poly.entity_id
_entity_poly.type
_entity_poly.pdbx_seq_one_letter_code
_entity_poly.pdbx_strand_id
1 'polypeptide(L)'
;MQTAPDPKDYVALPPPKYGGPTAETSLTTEPSCKDEARIGQKNSLTRVWGQTGSRPVAPKDLGFASAYLFGAVCPSAGKAAALIMPICNTAAMNHHLSEISSQVAADAHAVVILDGASWHNSRGLVAPSNITLLALPPYSPELNPVERIWHYLRSHWLANSVFRSLADIMDACEMAWSRFATNDGLVRSLCAVAWAPASSAL
;
A
#
# COMPACT_ATOMS: atom_id res chain seq x y z
N MET A 1 -13.77 -1.44 23.19
CA MET A 1 -14.33 -2.07 21.98
C MET A 1 -14.30 -1.00 20.90
N GLN A 2 -13.36 -1.06 19.96
CA GLN A 2 -13.28 -0.07 18.87
C GLN A 2 -14.41 -0.39 17.89
N THR A 3 -15.31 0.57 17.68
CA THR A 3 -16.37 0.47 16.68
C THR A 3 -15.74 0.38 15.28
N ALA A 4 -16.38 -0.36 14.38
CA ALA A 4 -15.99 -0.37 12.98
C ALA A 4 -16.03 1.07 12.42
N PRO A 5 -15.06 1.48 11.58
CA PRO A 5 -15.10 2.80 10.96
C PRO A 5 -16.32 2.93 10.05
N ASP A 6 -16.91 4.14 10.01
CA ASP A 6 -17.99 4.46 9.07
C ASP A 6 -17.41 4.42 7.64
N PRO A 7 -18.12 3.86 6.64
CA PRO A 7 -17.70 3.89 5.24
C PRO A 7 -17.27 5.25 4.70
N LYS A 8 -17.80 6.35 5.25
CA LYS A 8 -17.39 7.72 4.87
C LYS A 8 -16.05 8.18 5.46
N ASP A 9 -15.47 7.40 6.40
CA ASP A 9 -14.19 7.73 7.05
C ASP A 9 -12.96 7.19 6.30
N TYR A 10 -13.14 6.60 5.10
CA TYR A 10 -12.05 6.10 4.28
C TYR A 10 -12.13 6.57 2.83
N VAL A 11 -10.96 6.72 2.22
CA VAL A 11 -10.81 7.08 0.80
C VAL A 11 -10.23 5.87 0.06
N ALA A 12 -11.05 5.25 -0.79
CA ALA A 12 -10.57 4.28 -1.77
C ALA A 12 -9.92 5.06 -2.92
N LEU A 13 -8.68 4.74 -3.22
CA LEU A 13 -7.99 5.37 -4.33
C LEU A 13 -8.37 4.63 -5.61
N PRO A 14 -8.86 5.36 -6.65
CA PRO A 14 -9.26 4.72 -7.89
C PRO A 14 -8.06 3.96 -8.49
N PRO A 15 -8.30 2.78 -9.07
CA PRO A 15 -7.27 2.08 -9.81
C PRO A 15 -6.79 2.96 -10.96
N PRO A 16 -5.51 2.97 -11.27
CA PRO A 16 -5.04 3.55 -12.51
C PRO A 16 -5.80 2.88 -13.67
N LYS A 17 -6.18 3.67 -14.69
CA LYS A 17 -6.91 3.16 -15.85
C LYS A 17 -5.99 2.25 -16.65
N TYR A 18 -6.06 0.96 -16.39
CA TYR A 18 -5.39 -0.07 -17.20
C TYR A 18 -6.24 -0.39 -18.42
N GLY A 19 -5.59 -0.53 -19.59
CA GLY A 19 -6.24 -1.03 -20.80
C GLY A 19 -6.86 -2.41 -20.53
N GLY A 20 -8.06 -2.63 -21.09
CA GLY A 20 -8.85 -3.82 -20.84
C GLY A 20 -8.15 -5.14 -21.22
N PRO A 21 -8.70 -6.28 -20.78
CA PRO A 21 -8.08 -7.58 -20.93
C PRO A 21 -8.00 -8.01 -22.37
N THR A 22 -6.84 -8.45 -22.81
CA THR A 22 -6.72 -9.34 -23.96
C THR A 22 -7.08 -10.75 -23.48
N ALA A 23 -8.07 -11.35 -24.16
CA ALA A 23 -8.63 -12.64 -23.80
C ALA A 23 -7.62 -13.76 -24.01
N GLU A 24 -7.17 -14.39 -22.91
CA GLU A 24 -6.73 -15.78 -22.88
C GLU A 24 -7.18 -16.42 -21.57
N THR A 25 -8.02 -17.45 -21.71
CA THR A 25 -8.71 -18.13 -20.60
C THR A 25 -7.76 -19.16 -19.96
N SER A 26 -6.91 -18.72 -19.08
CA SER A 26 -6.32 -19.55 -18.02
C SER A 26 -6.45 -18.80 -16.70
N LEU A 27 -6.88 -19.49 -15.64
CA LEU A 27 -6.88 -18.95 -14.28
C LEU A 27 -5.46 -18.50 -13.93
N THR A 28 -5.19 -17.21 -14.12
CA THR A 28 -3.87 -16.64 -13.80
C THR A 28 -3.83 -16.35 -12.32
N THR A 29 -2.88 -16.99 -11.63
CA THR A 29 -2.59 -16.67 -10.23
C THR A 29 -1.70 -15.43 -10.19
N GLU A 30 -2.20 -14.34 -9.65
CA GLU A 30 -1.46 -13.08 -9.49
C GLU A 30 -0.92 -12.94 -8.06
N PRO A 31 0.39 -13.16 -7.81
CA PRO A 31 0.96 -12.89 -6.51
C PRO A 31 0.95 -11.39 -6.24
N SER A 32 0.29 -11.00 -5.17
CA SER A 32 0.18 -9.61 -4.71
C SER A 32 0.72 -9.51 -3.30
N CYS A 33 1.49 -8.48 -3.00
CA CYS A 33 2.01 -8.22 -1.66
C CYS A 33 1.27 -7.04 -1.04
N LYS A 34 0.96 -7.14 0.24
CA LYS A 34 0.16 -6.18 0.98
C LYS A 34 0.83 -5.81 2.31
N ASP A 35 0.69 -4.54 2.71
CA ASP A 35 1.21 -4.02 3.99
C ASP A 35 0.50 -2.72 4.40
N GLU A 36 0.77 -2.21 5.62
CA GLU A 36 0.27 -0.95 6.13
C GLU A 36 1.38 -0.02 6.60
N ALA A 37 1.29 1.25 6.22
CA ALA A 37 2.14 2.32 6.74
C ALA A 37 1.35 3.32 7.58
N ARG A 38 1.85 3.63 8.77
CA ARG A 38 1.36 4.77 9.55
C ARG A 38 2.05 6.05 9.06
N ILE A 39 1.27 7.04 8.66
CA ILE A 39 1.71 8.38 8.25
C ILE A 39 1.06 9.40 9.22
N GLY A 40 1.83 10.37 9.68
CA GLY A 40 1.26 11.33 10.62
C GLY A 40 2.18 12.45 11.02
N GLN A 41 1.71 13.25 11.98
CA GLN A 41 2.35 14.47 12.46
C GLN A 41 3.70 14.24 13.13
N LYS A 42 3.99 13.07 13.69
CA LYS A 42 5.37 12.68 14.05
C LYS A 42 6.12 12.28 12.79
N ASN A 43 6.43 13.28 11.97
CA ASN A 43 6.98 13.11 10.64
C ASN A 43 8.35 12.43 10.64
N SER A 44 8.62 11.71 9.55
CA SER A 44 9.96 11.22 9.24
C SER A 44 10.79 12.36 8.65
N LEU A 45 12.04 12.50 9.11
CA LEU A 45 13.00 13.39 8.49
C LEU A 45 13.87 12.62 7.51
N THR A 46 14.11 13.20 6.34
CA THR A 46 15.04 12.66 5.36
C THR A 46 16.06 13.71 4.96
N ARG A 47 17.17 13.24 4.40
CA ARG A 47 18.21 14.13 3.89
C ARG A 47 17.71 14.89 2.67
N VAL A 48 18.05 16.18 2.59
CA VAL A 48 17.77 17.03 1.44
C VAL A 48 19.08 17.59 0.89
N TRP A 49 19.11 17.85 -0.40
CA TRP A 49 20.22 18.53 -1.01
C TRP A 49 20.24 20.00 -0.57
N GLY A 50 21.42 20.52 -0.28
CA GLY A 50 21.63 21.90 0.09
C GLY A 50 22.92 22.46 -0.53
N GLN A 51 23.08 23.77 -0.52
CA GLN A 51 24.30 24.39 -0.96
C GLN A 51 25.47 23.92 -0.12
N THR A 52 26.65 23.74 -0.73
CA THR A 52 27.87 23.36 -0.02
C THR A 52 28.15 24.35 1.11
N GLY A 53 28.39 23.84 2.32
CA GLY A 53 28.61 24.67 3.52
C GLY A 53 27.30 25.10 4.22
N SER A 54 26.12 24.89 3.64
CA SER A 54 24.83 25.12 4.31
C SER A 54 24.41 23.93 5.16
N ARG A 55 23.55 24.20 6.15
CA ARG A 55 22.90 23.17 6.97
C ARG A 55 21.39 23.28 6.80
N PRO A 56 20.79 22.51 5.86
CA PRO A 56 19.36 22.55 5.65
C PRO A 56 18.58 22.25 6.94
N VAL A 57 17.51 23.02 7.19
CA VAL A 57 16.64 22.86 8.34
C VAL A 57 15.31 22.32 7.85
N ALA A 58 14.80 21.26 8.49
CA ALA A 58 13.47 20.76 8.25
C ALA A 58 12.59 21.00 9.47
N PRO A 59 11.32 21.39 9.30
CA PRO A 59 10.39 21.54 10.39
C PRO A 59 10.10 20.18 11.03
N LYS A 60 9.97 20.14 12.35
CA LYS A 60 9.56 18.97 13.09
C LYS A 60 8.13 19.13 13.57
N ASP A 61 7.26 18.23 13.15
CA ASP A 61 5.90 18.18 13.64
C ASP A 61 5.85 17.38 14.96
N LEU A 62 5.20 17.95 15.97
CA LEU A 62 5.05 17.38 17.32
C LEU A 62 3.63 16.90 17.62
N GLY A 63 2.70 17.04 16.67
CA GLY A 63 1.32 16.58 16.81
C GLY A 63 1.18 15.05 16.84
N PHE A 64 -0.04 14.56 17.01
CA PHE A 64 -0.32 13.14 17.19
C PHE A 64 -1.30 12.56 16.15
N ALA A 65 -1.91 13.39 15.30
CA ALA A 65 -2.80 12.90 14.26
C ALA A 65 -2.05 11.99 13.31
N SER A 66 -2.70 10.92 12.88
CA SER A 66 -2.14 9.96 11.91
C SER A 66 -3.24 9.25 11.15
N ALA A 67 -2.93 8.86 9.92
CA ALA A 67 -3.69 7.93 9.10
C ALA A 67 -2.85 6.68 8.82
N TYR A 68 -3.52 5.65 8.35
CA TYR A 68 -2.90 4.40 7.89
C TYR A 68 -3.14 4.25 6.40
N LEU A 69 -2.07 4.10 5.66
CA LEU A 69 -2.09 3.80 4.24
C LEU A 69 -1.92 2.28 4.08
N PHE A 70 -3.00 1.61 3.71
CA PHE A 70 -3.01 0.21 3.33
C PHE A 70 -2.62 0.13 1.86
N GLY A 71 -1.59 -0.60 1.52
CA GLY A 71 -1.12 -0.73 0.15
C GLY A 71 -0.99 -2.18 -0.27
N ALA A 72 -1.37 -2.46 -1.50
CA ALA A 72 -1.16 -3.75 -2.14
C ALA A 72 -0.61 -3.54 -3.55
N VAL A 73 0.28 -4.41 -3.97
CA VAL A 73 0.88 -4.38 -5.31
C VAL A 73 0.92 -5.76 -5.91
N CYS A 74 0.67 -5.83 -7.21
CA CYS A 74 0.95 -6.98 -8.05
C CYS A 74 2.14 -6.62 -8.96
N PRO A 75 3.38 -6.99 -8.62
CA PRO A 75 4.57 -6.58 -9.37
C PRO A 75 4.56 -7.07 -10.81
N SER A 76 4.08 -8.30 -11.06
CA SER A 76 3.99 -8.89 -12.39
C SER A 76 3.05 -8.10 -13.32
N ALA A 77 1.90 -7.66 -12.81
CA ALA A 77 0.93 -6.86 -13.55
C ALA A 77 1.28 -5.35 -13.55
N GLY A 78 2.18 -4.89 -12.67
CA GLY A 78 2.45 -3.45 -12.48
C GLY A 78 1.28 -2.71 -11.84
N LYS A 79 0.38 -3.43 -11.16
CA LYS A 79 -0.83 -2.89 -10.52
C LYS A 79 -0.58 -2.56 -9.05
N ALA A 80 -1.29 -1.55 -8.56
CA ALA A 80 -1.25 -1.15 -7.16
C ALA A 80 -2.64 -0.69 -6.70
N ALA A 81 -3.05 -1.12 -5.51
CA ALA A 81 -4.29 -0.72 -4.84
C ALA A 81 -3.99 -0.14 -3.47
N ALA A 82 -4.73 0.87 -3.05
CA ALA A 82 -4.60 1.37 -1.69
C ALA A 82 -5.91 1.85 -1.08
N LEU A 83 -5.90 1.91 0.25
CA LEU A 83 -6.96 2.45 1.06
C LEU A 83 -6.36 3.30 2.19
N ILE A 84 -6.87 4.51 2.40
CA ILE A 84 -6.43 5.38 3.48
C ILE A 84 -7.48 5.36 4.58
N MET A 85 -7.06 5.04 5.81
CA MET A 85 -7.94 4.82 6.95
C MET A 85 -7.44 5.59 8.19
N PRO A 86 -8.35 6.11 9.03
CA PRO A 86 -7.96 6.75 10.29
C PRO A 86 -7.47 5.74 11.34
N ILE A 87 -7.80 4.47 11.19
CA ILE A 87 -7.44 3.39 12.11
C ILE A 87 -6.94 2.14 11.36
N CYS A 88 -6.12 1.33 12.05
CA CYS A 88 -5.66 0.05 11.55
C CYS A 88 -6.24 -1.08 12.42
N ASN A 89 -7.17 -1.83 11.85
CA ASN A 89 -7.83 -2.97 12.50
C ASN A 89 -8.38 -3.96 11.48
N THR A 90 -8.98 -5.06 11.94
CA THR A 90 -9.55 -6.10 11.09
C THR A 90 -10.65 -5.58 10.14
N ALA A 91 -11.48 -4.62 10.58
CA ALA A 91 -12.51 -4.05 9.71
C ALA A 91 -11.88 -3.26 8.53
N ALA A 92 -10.86 -2.44 8.81
CA ALA A 92 -10.10 -1.74 7.79
C ALA A 92 -9.43 -2.72 6.81
N MET A 93 -8.89 -3.83 7.33
CA MET A 93 -8.32 -4.89 6.51
C MET A 93 -9.37 -5.53 5.59
N ASN A 94 -10.57 -5.81 6.07
CA ASN A 94 -11.64 -6.36 5.25
C ASN A 94 -12.04 -5.41 4.11
N HIS A 95 -12.10 -4.10 4.38
CA HIS A 95 -12.33 -3.11 3.33
C HIS A 95 -11.21 -3.10 2.29
N HIS A 96 -9.95 -3.18 2.72
CA HIS A 96 -8.82 -3.24 1.79
C HIS A 96 -8.82 -4.52 0.94
N LEU A 97 -9.15 -5.68 1.53
CA LEU A 97 -9.31 -6.93 0.78
C LEU A 97 -10.45 -6.84 -0.24
N SER A 98 -11.56 -6.18 0.10
CA SER A 98 -12.66 -5.94 -0.83
C SER A 98 -12.22 -5.05 -2.00
N GLU A 99 -11.43 -4.02 -1.73
CA GLU A 99 -10.85 -3.14 -2.76
C GLU A 99 -9.91 -3.92 -3.70
N ILE A 100 -8.99 -4.71 -3.13
CA ILE A 100 -8.11 -5.58 -3.92
C ILE A 100 -8.95 -6.54 -4.79
N SER A 101 -9.96 -7.19 -4.19
CA SER A 101 -10.85 -8.13 -4.87
C SER A 101 -11.54 -7.51 -6.10
N SER A 102 -11.96 -6.24 -6.00
CA SER A 102 -12.63 -5.54 -7.08
C SER A 102 -11.71 -5.26 -8.29
N GLN A 103 -10.39 -5.29 -8.09
CA GLN A 103 -9.38 -5.03 -9.11
C GLN A 103 -8.78 -6.32 -9.71
N VAL A 104 -9.08 -7.49 -9.14
CA VAL A 104 -8.70 -8.79 -9.70
C VAL A 104 -9.58 -9.07 -10.91
N ALA A 105 -8.99 -9.50 -12.02
CA ALA A 105 -9.74 -9.84 -13.22
C ALA A 105 -10.74 -10.98 -12.95
N ALA A 106 -11.84 -11.03 -13.69
CA ALA A 106 -12.93 -12.00 -13.45
C ALA A 106 -12.48 -13.47 -13.60
N ASP A 107 -11.44 -13.70 -14.38
CA ASP A 107 -10.83 -15.01 -14.68
C ASP A 107 -9.50 -15.23 -13.90
N ALA A 108 -9.20 -14.36 -12.94
CA ALA A 108 -7.98 -14.43 -12.15
C ALA A 108 -8.27 -14.68 -10.66
N HIS A 109 -7.25 -15.16 -9.96
CA HIS A 109 -7.25 -15.37 -8.51
C HIS A 109 -6.00 -14.74 -7.90
N ALA A 110 -6.18 -13.85 -6.93
CA ALA A 110 -5.05 -13.21 -6.26
C ALA A 110 -4.56 -14.03 -5.06
N VAL A 111 -3.26 -14.24 -4.98
CA VAL A 111 -2.60 -14.70 -3.75
C VAL A 111 -2.00 -13.49 -3.05
N VAL A 112 -2.65 -13.03 -2.00
CA VAL A 112 -2.24 -11.84 -1.24
C VAL A 112 -1.30 -12.26 -0.13
N ILE A 113 -0.04 -11.87 -0.26
CA ILE A 113 1.03 -12.13 0.68
C ILE A 113 1.07 -10.99 1.69
N LEU A 114 1.10 -11.31 2.98
CA LEU A 114 1.01 -10.37 4.08
C LEU A 114 1.86 -10.81 5.27
N ASP A 115 2.19 -9.88 6.14
CA ASP A 115 2.92 -10.18 7.37
C ASP A 115 2.03 -10.82 8.45
N GLY A 116 2.63 -11.13 9.60
CA GLY A 116 1.96 -11.78 10.74
C GLY A 116 1.28 -10.83 11.73
N ALA A 117 0.85 -9.63 11.31
CA ALA A 117 0.15 -8.71 12.22
C ALA A 117 -1.11 -9.35 12.83
N SER A 118 -1.45 -8.97 14.06
CA SER A 118 -2.51 -9.62 14.84
C SER A 118 -3.89 -9.55 14.17
N TRP A 119 -4.18 -8.48 13.44
CA TRP A 119 -5.44 -8.31 12.70
C TRP A 119 -5.52 -9.18 11.43
N HIS A 120 -4.38 -9.68 10.92
CA HIS A 120 -4.31 -10.62 9.81
C HIS A 120 -4.70 -12.05 10.22
N ASN A 121 -4.64 -12.36 11.52
CA ASN A 121 -5.02 -13.66 12.10
C ASN A 121 -6.35 -13.60 12.89
N SER A 122 -7.08 -12.51 12.78
CA SER A 122 -8.35 -12.30 13.48
C SER A 122 -9.44 -13.22 12.95
N ARG A 123 -10.30 -13.77 13.83
CA ARG A 123 -11.51 -14.51 13.45
C ARG A 123 -12.53 -13.68 12.65
N GLY A 124 -12.43 -12.35 12.74
CA GLY A 124 -13.26 -11.41 11.97
C GLY A 124 -12.74 -11.10 10.58
N LEU A 125 -11.59 -11.68 10.18
CA LEU A 125 -11.05 -11.48 8.84
C LEU A 125 -11.84 -12.29 7.82
N VAL A 126 -12.30 -11.60 6.77
CA VAL A 126 -13.11 -12.21 5.69
C VAL A 126 -12.36 -12.01 4.38
N ALA A 127 -11.81 -13.08 3.84
CA ALA A 127 -11.19 -13.07 2.52
C ALA A 127 -12.28 -13.26 1.44
N PRO A 128 -12.32 -12.37 0.42
CA PRO A 128 -13.15 -12.59 -0.78
C PRO A 128 -12.82 -13.89 -1.49
N SER A 129 -13.79 -14.46 -2.23
CA SER A 129 -13.66 -15.78 -2.88
C SER A 129 -12.55 -15.87 -3.95
N ASN A 130 -12.18 -14.72 -4.54
CA ASN A 130 -11.10 -14.62 -5.52
C ASN A 130 -9.74 -14.23 -4.90
N ILE A 131 -9.62 -14.33 -3.57
CA ILE A 131 -8.37 -14.03 -2.84
C ILE A 131 -8.00 -15.21 -1.93
N THR A 132 -6.74 -15.62 -1.98
CA THR A 132 -6.10 -16.46 -0.97
C THR A 132 -5.07 -15.66 -0.20
N LEU A 133 -5.13 -15.71 1.14
CA LEU A 133 -4.15 -15.06 2.01
C LEU A 133 -2.98 -16.00 2.30
N LEU A 134 -1.76 -15.51 2.14
CA LEU A 134 -0.53 -16.24 2.45
C LEU A 134 0.33 -15.42 3.42
N ALA A 135 0.47 -15.92 4.64
CA ALA A 135 1.29 -15.25 5.64
C ALA A 135 2.78 -15.47 5.37
N LEU A 136 3.56 -14.38 5.45
CA LEU A 136 5.02 -14.46 5.47
C LEU A 136 5.53 -15.11 6.76
N PRO A 137 6.73 -15.71 6.72
CA PRO A 137 7.40 -16.14 7.94
C PRO A 137 7.54 -14.97 8.93
N PRO A 138 7.52 -15.23 10.25
CA PRO A 138 7.76 -14.19 11.23
C PRO A 138 9.13 -13.52 11.01
N TYR A 139 9.18 -12.20 11.27
CA TYR A 139 10.43 -11.41 11.21
C TYR A 139 11.13 -11.41 9.83
N SER A 140 10.38 -11.45 8.73
CA SER A 140 10.92 -11.47 7.38
C SER A 140 10.41 -10.29 6.52
N PRO A 141 10.62 -9.02 6.94
CA PRO A 141 10.14 -7.84 6.19
C PRO A 141 10.84 -7.71 4.84
N GLU A 142 12.05 -8.27 4.67
CA GLU A 142 12.79 -8.26 3.42
C GLU A 142 12.09 -9.05 2.29
N LEU A 143 11.17 -9.94 2.65
CA LEU A 143 10.35 -10.67 1.70
C LEU A 143 9.14 -9.86 1.23
N ASN A 144 8.77 -8.77 1.94
CA ASN A 144 7.64 -7.93 1.56
C ASN A 144 8.09 -6.71 0.75
N PRO A 145 7.91 -6.68 -0.59
CA PRO A 145 8.35 -5.57 -1.41
C PRO A 145 7.61 -4.25 -1.11
N VAL A 146 6.46 -4.30 -0.43
CA VAL A 146 5.69 -3.10 -0.06
C VAL A 146 6.46 -2.21 0.91
N GLU A 147 7.35 -2.76 1.72
CA GLU A 147 8.25 -1.99 2.58
C GLU A 147 9.14 -1.01 1.79
N ARG A 148 9.55 -1.38 0.59
CA ARG A 148 10.31 -0.49 -0.32
C ARG A 148 9.45 0.69 -0.80
N ILE A 149 8.14 0.45 -0.99
CA ILE A 149 7.19 1.49 -1.35
C ILE A 149 7.09 2.51 -0.22
N TRP A 150 6.96 2.06 1.02
CA TRP A 150 6.90 2.95 2.17
C TRP A 150 8.15 3.81 2.30
N HIS A 151 9.32 3.22 2.09
CA HIS A 151 10.56 3.98 2.05
C HIS A 151 10.57 5.00 0.92
N TYR A 152 10.14 4.61 -0.27
CA TYR A 152 10.06 5.49 -1.44
C TYR A 152 9.09 6.66 -1.22
N LEU A 153 7.85 6.39 -0.78
CA LEU A 153 6.85 7.42 -0.55
C LEU A 153 7.31 8.42 0.53
N ARG A 154 7.88 7.90 1.64
CA ARG A 154 8.42 8.76 2.70
C ARG A 154 9.55 9.64 2.20
N SER A 155 10.52 9.07 1.49
CA SER A 155 11.70 9.82 1.06
C SER A 155 11.41 10.87 -0.01
N HIS A 156 10.37 10.68 -0.84
CA HIS A 156 10.11 11.57 -1.97
C HIS A 156 8.98 12.58 -1.71
N TRP A 157 7.97 12.23 -0.91
CA TRP A 157 6.77 13.06 -0.81
C TRP A 157 6.22 13.27 0.61
N LEU A 158 6.49 12.38 1.57
CA LEU A 158 5.85 12.41 2.89
C LEU A 158 6.81 12.84 4.01
N ALA A 159 8.12 12.76 3.82
CA ALA A 159 9.09 13.22 4.80
C ALA A 159 9.24 14.76 4.77
N ASN A 160 9.78 15.32 5.86
CA ASN A 160 9.99 16.75 6.05
C ASN A 160 8.71 17.60 5.93
N SER A 161 7.54 16.99 6.04
CA SER A 161 6.23 17.64 5.93
C SER A 161 5.65 17.95 7.31
N VAL A 162 4.92 19.05 7.41
CA VAL A 162 4.11 19.41 8.60
C VAL A 162 2.64 19.35 8.19
N PHE A 163 1.87 18.53 8.90
CA PHE A 163 0.45 18.35 8.65
C PHE A 163 -0.38 19.11 9.69
N ARG A 164 -1.32 19.91 9.26
CA ARG A 164 -2.17 20.72 10.16
C ARG A 164 -3.37 19.92 10.69
N SER A 165 -3.80 18.91 9.94
CA SER A 165 -5.00 18.12 10.23
C SER A 165 -4.85 16.68 9.74
N LEU A 166 -5.80 15.82 10.14
CA LEU A 166 -5.94 14.49 9.58
C LEU A 166 -6.25 14.53 8.07
N ALA A 167 -7.04 15.50 7.62
CA ALA A 167 -7.34 15.67 6.20
C ALA A 167 -6.07 15.95 5.39
N ASP A 168 -5.19 16.85 5.86
CA ASP A 168 -3.90 17.12 5.19
C ASP A 168 -3.04 15.86 5.07
N ILE A 169 -3.08 14.98 6.09
CA ILE A 169 -2.35 13.70 6.06
C ILE A 169 -2.95 12.78 4.99
N MET A 170 -4.28 12.68 4.92
CA MET A 170 -4.97 11.84 3.95
C MET A 170 -4.72 12.33 2.52
N ASP A 171 -4.82 13.63 2.27
CA ASP A 171 -4.55 14.26 0.97
C ASP A 171 -3.09 14.02 0.51
N ALA A 172 -2.13 14.14 1.44
CA ALA A 172 -0.73 13.87 1.16
C ALA A 172 -0.49 12.38 0.82
N CYS A 173 -1.13 11.46 1.54
CA CYS A 173 -1.07 10.03 1.25
C CYS A 173 -1.68 9.72 -0.13
N GLU A 174 -2.84 10.28 -0.45
CA GLU A 174 -3.51 10.13 -1.74
C GLU A 174 -2.62 10.60 -2.89
N MET A 175 -2.07 11.82 -2.77
CA MET A 175 -1.17 12.38 -3.78
C MET A 175 0.09 11.52 -3.96
N ALA A 176 0.73 11.10 -2.87
CA ALA A 176 1.93 10.29 -2.91
C ALA A 176 1.69 8.92 -3.54
N TRP A 177 0.59 8.26 -3.14
CA TRP A 177 0.21 6.96 -3.70
C TRP A 177 -0.18 7.06 -5.17
N SER A 178 -0.98 8.04 -5.56
CA SER A 178 -1.41 8.22 -6.95
C SER A 178 -0.22 8.43 -7.89
N ARG A 179 0.78 9.23 -7.48
CA ARG A 179 2.02 9.41 -8.25
C ARG A 179 2.82 8.12 -8.42
N PHE A 180 2.83 7.27 -7.40
CA PHE A 180 3.48 5.96 -7.45
C PHE A 180 2.69 4.99 -8.33
N ALA A 181 1.39 4.82 -8.06
CA ALA A 181 0.55 3.79 -8.65
C ALA A 181 0.25 4.02 -10.14
N THR A 182 0.32 5.27 -10.62
CA THR A 182 0.15 5.59 -12.06
C THR A 182 1.40 5.32 -12.90
N ASN A 183 2.48 4.86 -12.29
CA ASN A 183 3.73 4.53 -12.99
C ASN A 183 4.02 3.02 -12.90
N ASP A 184 3.49 2.26 -13.85
CA ASP A 184 3.63 0.79 -13.91
C ASP A 184 5.11 0.34 -13.90
N GLY A 185 5.98 1.07 -14.58
CA GLY A 185 7.42 0.81 -14.60
C GLY A 185 8.04 0.95 -13.22
N LEU A 186 7.62 1.95 -12.46
CA LEU A 186 8.07 2.18 -11.09
C LEU A 186 7.54 1.08 -10.16
N VAL A 187 6.26 0.70 -10.27
CA VAL A 187 5.67 -0.41 -9.50
C VAL A 187 6.45 -1.69 -9.76
N ARG A 188 6.68 -2.06 -11.02
CA ARG A 188 7.44 -3.25 -11.39
C ARG A 188 8.87 -3.21 -10.86
N SER A 189 9.60 -2.11 -11.07
CA SER A 189 11.01 -2.02 -10.70
C SER A 189 11.23 -1.98 -9.18
N LEU A 190 10.39 -1.23 -8.46
CA LEU A 190 10.52 -1.07 -7.02
C LEU A 190 10.13 -2.34 -6.26
N CYS A 191 9.12 -3.05 -6.78
CA CYS A 191 8.56 -4.25 -6.16
C CYS A 191 9.10 -5.56 -6.74
N ALA A 192 10.10 -5.50 -7.64
CA ALA A 192 10.75 -6.69 -8.16
C ALA A 192 11.40 -7.50 -7.03
N VAL A 193 10.99 -8.76 -6.88
CA VAL A 193 11.55 -9.71 -5.92
C VAL A 193 11.87 -11.03 -6.64
N ALA A 194 12.98 -11.64 -6.26
CA ALA A 194 13.48 -12.83 -6.96
C ALA A 194 12.53 -14.05 -6.86
N TRP A 195 11.73 -14.11 -5.78
CA TRP A 195 10.78 -15.19 -5.55
C TRP A 195 9.44 -15.01 -6.31
N ALA A 196 9.15 -13.80 -6.81
CA ALA A 196 7.99 -13.51 -7.65
C ALA A 196 8.48 -12.85 -8.96
N PRO A 197 9.11 -13.62 -9.86
CA PRO A 197 9.54 -13.08 -11.14
C PRO A 197 8.34 -12.53 -11.90
N ALA A 198 8.53 -11.40 -12.57
CA ALA A 198 7.56 -10.94 -13.55
C ALA A 198 7.35 -12.11 -14.53
N SER A 199 6.08 -12.49 -14.75
CA SER A 199 5.78 -13.54 -15.72
C SER A 199 6.39 -13.13 -17.06
N SER A 200 7.49 -13.77 -17.45
CA SER A 200 7.91 -13.80 -18.83
C SER A 200 6.78 -14.52 -19.55
N ALA A 201 6.06 -13.82 -20.41
CA ALA A 201 5.18 -14.47 -21.36
C ALA A 201 6.00 -15.56 -22.05
N LEU A 202 5.57 -16.81 -21.89
CA LEU A 202 6.03 -17.93 -22.67
C LEU A 202 5.43 -17.84 -24.07
#